data_9880a1c6ab1ac1de47d920ceb2462662
#
_entry.id   9880a1c6ab1ac1de47d920ceb2462662
#
_cell.length_a   1.000
_cell.length_b   1.000
_cell.length_c   1.000
_cell.angle_alpha   90.00
_cell.angle_beta   90.00
_cell.angle_gamma   90.00
#
_symmetry.space_group_name_H-M   'P 1'
#
loop_
_entity.id
_entity.type
_entity.pdbx_description
1 polymer ?
#
loop_
_entity_poly.entity_id
_entity_poly.type
_entity_poly.pdbx_seq_one_letter_code
_entity_poly.pdbx_strand_id
1 'polypeptide(L)'
;MEARLIEDRRQWNEFIASAATGHLCQTYEWADHSDEGSRAGSLRVGVLDDGRLVAAMLLSASKASGVRAPFYYAPRGPVCDDPASPALPLLLRAARREARKRGGFFIRIEPNIPQEDARWPAALRRLGFRPTDHVIYLRSAWVTDLRPAEDALLAGMMTTWRQNIRSGARKGVTVRVGAGEADLDAFYRLLKETGERDKFYVYPKDLYRDMLAHYSAESAARDGTAQMALLLAESAGEVIAASTIAVLGAWAWNLHSGSSGQPAHRKLRPNYLLQWECMRWCKAHGAEHYDWRTIPDILEPGQELYGVYEFKRGFGGAVRRVMPTMDLPLRPALYWPYTTAVSLRRGVRRWQRRRFEARRADQRQAREQVSLAPAAADKPTASSGQLAPEAAPTQ
;
A
#
# COMPACT_ATOMS: atom_id res chain seq x y z
N MET A 1 24.42 -17.05 -21.12
CA MET A 1 23.17 -16.37 -20.70
C MET A 1 22.11 -16.39 -21.78
N GLU A 2 20.89 -16.84 -21.48
CA GLU A 2 19.74 -16.90 -22.38
C GLU A 2 18.53 -16.22 -21.77
N ALA A 3 17.79 -15.40 -22.54
CA ALA A 3 16.57 -14.73 -22.09
C ALA A 3 15.32 -15.35 -22.72
N ARG A 4 14.39 -15.85 -21.89
CA ARG A 4 13.14 -16.51 -22.32
C ARG A 4 11.98 -16.27 -21.34
N LEU A 5 10.80 -16.74 -21.70
CA LEU A 5 9.69 -16.89 -20.77
C LEU A 5 9.96 -18.07 -19.84
N ILE A 6 9.68 -17.91 -18.56
CA ILE A 6 9.90 -18.92 -17.53
C ILE A 6 8.53 -19.49 -17.11
N GLU A 7 8.42 -20.80 -17.20
CA GLU A 7 7.21 -21.55 -16.80
C GLU A 7 7.41 -22.31 -15.50
N ASP A 8 8.66 -22.56 -15.12
CA ASP A 8 9.00 -23.22 -13.85
C ASP A 8 8.75 -22.25 -12.69
N ARG A 9 7.65 -22.51 -11.99
CA ARG A 9 7.17 -21.71 -10.86
C ARG A 9 8.14 -21.73 -9.70
N ARG A 10 8.68 -22.91 -9.37
CA ARG A 10 9.59 -23.07 -8.25
C ARG A 10 10.90 -22.35 -8.49
N GLN A 11 11.52 -22.56 -9.67
CA GLN A 11 12.76 -21.86 -10.06
C GLN A 11 12.57 -20.33 -10.00
N TRP A 12 11.40 -19.85 -10.47
CA TRP A 12 11.07 -18.42 -10.42
C TRP A 12 11.00 -17.90 -9.00
N ASN A 13 10.18 -18.54 -8.14
CA ASN A 13 9.95 -18.08 -6.78
C ASN A 13 11.20 -18.17 -5.90
N GLU A 14 12.00 -19.22 -6.02
CA GLU A 14 13.27 -19.38 -5.31
C GLU A 14 14.25 -18.26 -5.67
N PHE A 15 14.31 -17.88 -6.95
CA PHE A 15 15.11 -16.72 -7.38
C PHE A 15 14.58 -15.42 -6.79
N ILE A 16 13.26 -15.15 -6.86
CA ILE A 16 12.67 -13.93 -6.31
C ILE A 16 12.90 -13.86 -4.80
N ALA A 17 12.81 -14.98 -4.07
CA ALA A 17 13.01 -15.04 -2.62
C ALA A 17 14.46 -14.75 -2.21
N SER A 18 15.44 -15.17 -3.04
CA SER A 18 16.87 -15.04 -2.72
C SER A 18 17.49 -13.73 -3.21
N ALA A 19 16.91 -13.08 -4.22
CA ALA A 19 17.45 -11.86 -4.79
C ALA A 19 17.30 -10.66 -3.84
N ALA A 20 18.33 -9.83 -3.71
CA ALA A 20 18.31 -8.63 -2.87
C ALA A 20 17.25 -7.61 -3.33
N THR A 21 16.94 -7.56 -4.63
CA THR A 21 15.89 -6.73 -5.22
C THR A 21 14.54 -7.43 -5.32
N GLY A 22 14.45 -8.68 -4.84
CA GLY A 22 13.24 -9.48 -4.86
C GLY A 22 12.08 -8.86 -4.07
N HIS A 23 10.86 -9.16 -4.46
CA HIS A 23 9.66 -8.63 -3.80
C HIS A 23 8.43 -9.50 -4.05
N LEU A 24 7.52 -9.58 -3.08
CA LEU A 24 6.25 -10.31 -3.17
C LEU A 24 5.50 -10.04 -4.49
N CYS A 25 5.48 -8.79 -4.96
CA CYS A 25 4.83 -8.41 -6.23
C CYS A 25 5.50 -8.99 -7.48
N GLN A 26 6.60 -9.69 -7.36
CA GLN A 26 7.31 -10.36 -8.45
C GLN A 26 7.25 -11.89 -8.34
N THR A 27 6.54 -12.45 -7.35
CA THR A 27 6.29 -13.89 -7.26
C THR A 27 5.46 -14.37 -8.47
N TYR A 28 5.55 -15.65 -8.78
CA TYR A 28 4.88 -16.24 -9.93
C TYR A 28 3.37 -16.03 -9.90
N GLU A 29 2.78 -16.14 -8.72
CA GLU A 29 1.35 -16.07 -8.44
C GLU A 29 0.79 -14.63 -8.44
N TRP A 30 1.65 -13.62 -8.24
CA TRP A 30 1.19 -12.24 -8.07
C TRP A 30 0.34 -11.74 -9.23
N ALA A 31 0.66 -12.15 -10.45
CA ALA A 31 -0.11 -11.77 -11.62
C ALA A 31 -1.52 -12.34 -11.67
N ASP A 32 -1.76 -13.45 -10.96
CA ASP A 32 -3.05 -14.12 -10.91
C ASP A 32 -4.05 -13.34 -10.03
N HIS A 33 -3.52 -12.46 -9.18
CA HIS A 33 -4.29 -11.56 -8.30
C HIS A 33 -4.39 -10.12 -8.81
N SER A 34 -3.76 -9.81 -9.94
CA SER A 34 -3.90 -8.49 -10.52
C SER A 34 -5.31 -8.31 -11.07
N ASP A 35 -6.04 -7.37 -10.52
CA ASP A 35 -7.46 -7.05 -10.72
C ASP A 35 -7.86 -6.73 -12.16
N GLU A 36 -6.89 -6.51 -12.99
CA GLU A 36 -7.09 -6.08 -14.35
C GLU A 36 -6.99 -7.27 -15.29
N GLY A 37 -7.88 -8.25 -15.18
CA GLY A 37 -8.05 -9.33 -16.15
C GLY A 37 -7.94 -8.85 -17.59
N SER A 38 -6.77 -8.40 -17.97
CA SER A 38 -6.42 -8.10 -19.34
C SER A 38 -6.31 -9.41 -20.08
N ARG A 39 -7.10 -9.56 -21.14
CA ARG A 39 -7.00 -10.70 -22.08
C ARG A 39 -5.58 -10.93 -22.62
N ALA A 40 -4.67 -9.96 -22.43
CA ALA A 40 -3.27 -10.06 -22.86
C ALA A 40 -2.38 -10.87 -21.89
N GLY A 41 -2.86 -11.15 -20.69
CA GLY A 41 -2.15 -11.99 -19.71
C GLY A 41 -0.91 -11.37 -19.11
N SER A 42 -0.21 -12.15 -18.29
CA SER A 42 1.07 -11.80 -17.68
C SER A 42 2.25 -12.42 -18.44
N LEU A 43 3.43 -11.83 -18.29
CA LEU A 43 4.69 -12.29 -18.86
C LEU A 43 5.69 -12.48 -17.73
N ARG A 44 6.28 -13.66 -17.65
CA ARG A 44 7.37 -13.99 -16.72
C ARG A 44 8.64 -14.13 -17.52
N VAL A 45 9.36 -13.03 -17.69
CA VAL A 45 10.60 -12.98 -18.47
C VAL A 45 11.78 -13.19 -17.54
N GLY A 46 12.63 -14.16 -17.85
CA GLY A 46 13.83 -14.46 -17.08
C GLY A 46 15.08 -14.56 -17.95
N VAL A 47 16.22 -14.37 -17.33
CA VAL A 47 17.54 -14.63 -17.91
C VAL A 47 18.18 -15.77 -17.13
N LEU A 48 18.58 -16.82 -17.86
CA LEU A 48 19.28 -17.95 -17.29
C LEU A 48 20.77 -17.87 -17.67
N ASP A 49 21.61 -18.24 -16.72
CA ASP A 49 23.03 -18.48 -16.89
C ASP A 49 23.33 -19.89 -16.40
N ASP A 50 23.79 -20.74 -17.26
CA ASP A 50 24.01 -22.19 -17.01
C ASP A 50 22.79 -22.85 -16.32
N GLY A 51 21.59 -22.56 -16.82
CA GLY A 51 20.34 -23.11 -16.33
C GLY A 51 19.79 -22.46 -15.05
N ARG A 52 20.52 -21.55 -14.41
CA ARG A 52 20.10 -20.81 -13.22
C ARG A 52 19.53 -19.44 -13.58
N LEU A 53 18.42 -19.07 -12.95
CA LEU A 53 17.83 -17.74 -13.12
C LEU A 53 18.71 -16.69 -12.42
N VAL A 54 19.11 -15.65 -13.17
CA VAL A 54 19.99 -14.56 -12.69
C VAL A 54 19.36 -13.17 -12.82
N ALA A 55 18.27 -13.06 -13.57
CA ALA A 55 17.44 -11.86 -13.61
C ALA A 55 16.01 -12.24 -14.02
N ALA A 56 15.01 -11.54 -13.49
CA ALA A 56 13.61 -11.83 -13.74
C ALA A 56 12.75 -10.55 -13.77
N MET A 57 11.65 -10.59 -14.52
CA MET A 57 10.65 -9.54 -14.49
C MET A 57 9.26 -10.10 -14.80
N LEU A 58 8.37 -10.03 -13.82
CA LEU A 58 6.94 -10.23 -13.99
C LEU A 58 6.32 -8.95 -14.55
N LEU A 59 5.57 -9.08 -15.62
CA LEU A 59 4.85 -8.01 -16.29
C LEU A 59 3.37 -8.38 -16.40
N SER A 60 2.49 -7.55 -15.84
CA SER A 60 1.04 -7.69 -16.00
C SER A 60 0.54 -6.73 -17.07
N ALA A 61 -0.30 -7.22 -17.97
CA ALA A 61 -0.94 -6.37 -18.96
C ALA A 61 -2.04 -5.53 -18.31
N SER A 62 -1.97 -4.23 -18.49
CA SER A 62 -2.90 -3.26 -17.90
C SER A 62 -3.57 -2.40 -18.97
N LYS A 63 -4.82 -1.99 -18.71
CA LYS A 63 -5.58 -1.12 -19.61
C LYS A 63 -5.16 0.34 -19.44
N ALA A 64 -5.04 1.04 -20.54
CA ALA A 64 -4.81 2.48 -20.57
C ALA A 64 -6.11 3.20 -20.97
N SER A 65 -6.57 4.13 -20.15
CA SER A 65 -7.81 4.87 -20.43
C SER A 65 -7.74 5.62 -21.76
N GLY A 66 -8.67 5.31 -22.66
CA GLY A 66 -8.74 5.93 -23.99
C GLY A 66 -7.79 5.33 -25.03
N VAL A 67 -7.07 4.25 -24.71
CA VAL A 67 -6.20 3.54 -25.65
C VAL A 67 -6.56 2.04 -25.67
N ARG A 68 -6.75 1.48 -26.87
CA ARG A 68 -7.05 0.04 -27.01
C ARG A 68 -5.85 -0.86 -26.74
N ALA A 69 -4.63 -0.38 -26.97
CA ALA A 69 -3.41 -1.12 -26.72
C ALA A 69 -3.12 -1.20 -25.21
N PRO A 70 -2.72 -2.36 -24.67
CA PRO A 70 -2.32 -2.48 -23.28
C PRO A 70 -0.95 -1.82 -23.03
N PHE A 71 -0.70 -1.43 -21.78
CA PHE A 71 0.66 -1.26 -21.29
C PHE A 71 1.03 -2.43 -20.38
N TYR A 72 2.32 -2.68 -20.21
CA TYR A 72 2.81 -3.72 -19.33
C TYR A 72 3.40 -3.09 -18.08
N TYR A 73 2.95 -3.58 -16.91
CA TYR A 73 3.38 -3.07 -15.62
C TYR A 73 4.15 -4.13 -14.83
N ALA A 74 5.33 -3.75 -14.34
CA ALA A 74 6.15 -4.56 -13.45
C ALA A 74 6.20 -3.93 -12.06
N PRO A 75 5.27 -4.29 -11.15
CA PRO A 75 5.31 -3.82 -9.77
C PRO A 75 6.58 -4.33 -9.10
N ARG A 76 7.39 -3.43 -8.55
CA ARG A 76 8.63 -3.76 -7.85
C ARG A 76 9.71 -4.47 -8.70
N GLY A 77 9.51 -4.61 -9.99
CA GLY A 77 10.48 -5.15 -10.95
C GLY A 77 11.23 -4.07 -11.74
N PRO A 78 12.32 -4.44 -12.45
CA PRO A 78 12.89 -5.78 -12.58
C PRO A 78 13.59 -6.28 -11.31
N VAL A 79 13.77 -7.61 -11.19
CA VAL A 79 14.59 -8.26 -10.16
C VAL A 79 15.94 -8.61 -10.79
N CYS A 80 16.97 -7.93 -10.34
CA CYS A 80 18.36 -8.13 -10.75
C CYS A 80 19.22 -7.37 -9.73
N ASP A 81 20.20 -8.01 -9.13
CA ASP A 81 20.91 -7.42 -7.98
C ASP A 81 22.02 -6.44 -8.37
N ASP A 82 22.51 -6.51 -9.62
CA ASP A 82 23.53 -5.58 -10.11
C ASP A 82 23.11 -4.91 -11.42
N PRO A 83 23.03 -3.56 -11.48
CA PRO A 83 22.72 -2.84 -12.71
C PRO A 83 23.81 -2.94 -13.79
N ALA A 84 25.01 -3.36 -13.43
CA ALA A 84 26.11 -3.61 -14.37
C ALA A 84 26.08 -5.03 -14.97
N SER A 85 25.26 -5.92 -14.43
CA SER A 85 25.12 -7.29 -14.92
C SER A 85 24.70 -7.32 -16.39
N PRO A 86 25.34 -8.14 -17.25
CA PRO A 86 24.93 -8.36 -18.63
C PRO A 86 23.52 -8.97 -18.72
N ALA A 87 23.00 -9.55 -17.65
CA ALA A 87 21.64 -10.09 -17.57
C ALA A 87 20.57 -8.98 -17.68
N LEU A 88 20.79 -7.80 -17.10
CA LEU A 88 19.81 -6.71 -17.12
C LEU A 88 19.43 -6.26 -18.54
N PRO A 89 20.37 -5.91 -19.44
CA PRO A 89 20.02 -5.56 -20.82
C PRO A 89 19.41 -6.73 -21.62
N LEU A 90 19.78 -7.98 -21.32
CA LEU A 90 19.16 -9.16 -21.96
C LEU A 90 17.71 -9.30 -21.52
N LEU A 91 17.42 -9.20 -20.21
CA LEU A 91 16.09 -9.22 -19.62
C LEU A 91 15.18 -8.17 -20.26
N LEU A 92 15.65 -6.91 -20.27
CA LEU A 92 14.85 -5.78 -20.74
C LEU A 92 14.60 -5.82 -22.25
N ARG A 93 15.56 -6.31 -23.05
CA ARG A 93 15.35 -6.57 -24.49
C ARG A 93 14.30 -7.66 -24.73
N ALA A 94 14.35 -8.76 -23.98
CA ALA A 94 13.38 -9.83 -24.08
C ALA A 94 11.98 -9.36 -23.66
N ALA A 95 11.87 -8.66 -22.53
CA ALA A 95 10.61 -8.06 -22.05
C ALA A 95 10.00 -7.10 -23.08
N ARG A 96 10.83 -6.22 -23.67
CA ARG A 96 10.42 -5.31 -24.74
C ARG A 96 9.89 -6.07 -25.97
N ARG A 97 10.57 -7.14 -26.38
CA ARG A 97 10.17 -7.98 -27.52
C ARG A 97 8.81 -8.63 -27.25
N GLU A 98 8.66 -9.27 -26.09
CA GLU A 98 7.45 -10.00 -25.73
C GLU A 98 6.25 -9.08 -25.53
N ALA A 99 6.43 -7.93 -24.87
CA ALA A 99 5.39 -6.92 -24.71
C ALA A 99 4.92 -6.34 -26.07
N ARG A 100 5.87 -6.08 -27.00
CA ARG A 100 5.55 -5.60 -28.36
C ARG A 100 4.77 -6.62 -29.19
N LYS A 101 5.15 -7.90 -29.14
CA LYS A 101 4.43 -8.99 -29.83
C LYS A 101 2.97 -9.05 -29.42
N ARG A 102 2.65 -8.70 -28.16
CA ARG A 102 1.30 -8.71 -27.59
C ARG A 102 0.61 -7.35 -27.64
N GLY A 103 1.10 -6.45 -28.47
CA GLY A 103 0.46 -5.16 -28.72
C GLY A 103 0.75 -4.06 -27.71
N GLY A 104 1.63 -4.29 -26.75
CA GLY A 104 2.01 -3.31 -25.74
C GLY A 104 2.55 -2.01 -26.34
N PHE A 105 2.21 -0.86 -25.76
CA PHE A 105 2.70 0.43 -26.23
C PHE A 105 3.74 1.09 -25.32
N PHE A 106 3.85 0.66 -24.05
CA PHE A 106 4.97 0.95 -23.15
C PHE A 106 5.08 -0.10 -22.05
N ILE A 107 6.22 -0.15 -21.37
CA ILE A 107 6.44 -0.89 -20.13
C ILE A 107 6.65 0.13 -19.01
N ARG A 108 5.92 -0.03 -17.90
CA ARG A 108 6.12 0.71 -16.66
C ARG A 108 6.77 -0.16 -15.62
N ILE A 109 7.78 0.36 -14.94
CA ILE A 109 8.46 -0.31 -13.84
C ILE A 109 8.44 0.57 -12.59
N GLU A 110 8.33 -0.06 -11.43
CA GLU A 110 8.48 0.56 -10.11
C GLU A 110 9.46 -0.26 -9.28
N PRO A 111 10.77 -0.16 -9.55
CA PRO A 111 11.76 -1.09 -9.03
C PRO A 111 11.86 -1.08 -7.50
N ASN A 112 12.07 -2.26 -6.91
CA ASN A 112 12.35 -2.43 -5.48
C ASN A 112 13.81 -2.10 -5.12
N ILE A 113 14.32 -1.02 -5.63
CA ILE A 113 15.71 -0.59 -5.50
C ILE A 113 15.78 0.64 -4.60
N PRO A 114 16.65 0.67 -3.57
CA PRO A 114 16.83 1.84 -2.73
C PRO A 114 17.11 3.08 -3.56
N GLN A 115 16.49 4.19 -3.19
CA GLN A 115 16.64 5.48 -3.89
C GLN A 115 18.09 5.97 -3.89
N GLU A 116 18.86 5.58 -2.88
CA GLU A 116 20.26 5.94 -2.68
C GLU A 116 21.21 5.28 -3.68
N ASP A 117 20.79 4.18 -4.33
CA ASP A 117 21.62 3.52 -5.36
C ASP A 117 21.53 4.25 -6.71
N ALA A 118 22.38 5.26 -6.85
CA ALA A 118 22.43 6.11 -8.05
C ALA A 118 22.85 5.38 -9.35
N ARG A 119 23.39 4.16 -9.27
CA ARG A 119 23.81 3.36 -10.44
C ARG A 119 22.62 2.95 -11.30
N TRP A 120 21.49 2.61 -10.67
CA TRP A 120 20.30 2.11 -11.35
C TRP A 120 19.62 3.12 -12.28
N PRO A 121 19.34 4.37 -11.87
CA PRO A 121 18.74 5.34 -12.78
C PRO A 121 19.56 5.56 -14.04
N ALA A 122 20.88 5.56 -13.94
CA ALA A 122 21.78 5.72 -15.09
C ALA A 122 21.71 4.50 -16.04
N ALA A 123 21.77 3.28 -15.48
CA ALA A 123 21.66 2.03 -16.26
C ALA A 123 20.34 1.94 -17.01
N LEU A 124 19.22 2.18 -16.33
CA LEU A 124 17.88 2.13 -16.93
C LEU A 124 17.67 3.21 -18.00
N ARG A 125 18.19 4.43 -17.81
CA ARG A 125 18.14 5.48 -18.85
C ARG A 125 18.90 5.09 -20.11
N ARG A 126 20.07 4.46 -19.99
CA ARG A 126 20.83 3.93 -21.15
C ARG A 126 20.06 2.86 -21.91
N LEU A 127 19.19 2.11 -21.21
CA LEU A 127 18.31 1.09 -21.80
C LEU A 127 16.98 1.66 -22.31
N GLY A 128 16.80 3.00 -22.29
CA GLY A 128 15.67 3.70 -22.88
C GLY A 128 14.53 4.02 -21.93
N PHE A 129 14.65 3.72 -20.65
CA PHE A 129 13.67 4.08 -19.64
C PHE A 129 13.73 5.59 -19.32
N ARG A 130 12.58 6.17 -19.00
CA ARG A 130 12.43 7.58 -18.66
C ARG A 130 11.63 7.71 -17.34
N PRO A 131 12.02 8.62 -16.45
CA PRO A 131 11.21 8.91 -15.25
C PRO A 131 9.81 9.36 -15.63
N THR A 132 8.84 8.99 -14.79
CA THR A 132 7.44 9.44 -14.92
C THR A 132 6.86 9.75 -13.55
N ASP A 133 5.96 10.76 -13.50
CA ASP A 133 5.19 11.10 -12.29
C ASP A 133 3.95 10.21 -12.10
N HIS A 134 3.75 9.23 -13.00
CA HIS A 134 2.64 8.30 -12.95
C HIS A 134 2.94 7.12 -12.02
N VAL A 135 2.82 7.33 -10.72
CA VAL A 135 3.06 6.34 -9.68
C VAL A 135 1.80 5.50 -9.45
N ILE A 136 1.94 4.19 -9.36
CA ILE A 136 0.88 3.24 -8.97
C ILE A 136 1.06 2.87 -7.50
N TYR A 137 2.25 2.44 -7.08
CA TYR A 137 2.60 2.23 -5.68
C TYR A 137 3.43 3.39 -5.14
N LEU A 138 3.09 3.87 -3.94
CA LEU A 138 3.89 4.88 -3.27
C LEU A 138 5.31 4.36 -3.01
N ARG A 139 6.27 5.28 -3.05
CA ARG A 139 7.70 4.96 -3.02
C ARG A 139 8.25 4.80 -1.62
N SER A 140 7.60 5.39 -0.64
CA SER A 140 8.04 5.41 0.75
C SER A 140 7.31 4.34 1.56
N ALA A 141 8.07 3.53 2.28
CA ALA A 141 7.58 2.52 3.21
C ALA A 141 8.26 2.69 4.57
N TRP A 142 7.61 2.24 5.63
CA TRP A 142 8.22 2.07 6.94
C TRP A 142 8.69 0.64 7.08
N VAL A 143 9.94 0.43 7.49
CA VAL A 143 10.52 -0.92 7.62
C VAL A 143 11.14 -1.07 9.00
N THR A 144 10.79 -2.16 9.68
CA THR A 144 11.36 -2.58 10.96
C THR A 144 12.34 -3.74 10.73
N ASP A 145 13.54 -3.65 11.30
CA ASP A 145 14.51 -4.74 11.36
C ASP A 145 14.06 -5.76 12.42
N LEU A 146 13.80 -7.01 12.02
CA LEU A 146 13.37 -8.09 12.90
C LEU A 146 14.52 -8.97 13.42
N ARG A 147 15.76 -8.77 13.00
CA ARG A 147 16.92 -9.59 13.43
C ARG A 147 17.16 -9.55 14.94
N PRO A 148 17.00 -8.39 15.63
CA PRO A 148 17.16 -8.36 17.09
C PRO A 148 16.21 -9.29 17.83
N ALA A 149 16.58 -9.74 19.04
CA ALA A 149 15.71 -10.51 19.92
C ALA A 149 14.41 -9.75 20.25
N GLU A 150 13.34 -10.46 20.57
CA GLU A 150 12.00 -9.87 20.83
C GLU A 150 12.05 -8.79 21.92
N ASP A 151 12.80 -8.99 22.99
CA ASP A 151 12.95 -7.99 24.05
C ASP A 151 13.63 -6.70 23.56
N ALA A 152 14.61 -6.82 22.65
CA ALA A 152 15.26 -5.67 22.03
C ALA A 152 14.31 -4.96 21.05
N LEU A 153 13.51 -5.70 20.28
CA LEU A 153 12.47 -5.13 19.43
C LEU A 153 11.45 -4.35 20.27
N LEU A 154 10.96 -4.94 21.37
CA LEU A 154 10.06 -4.24 22.28
C LEU A 154 10.72 -3.01 22.91
N ALA A 155 11.99 -3.10 23.33
CA ALA A 155 12.73 -1.96 23.89
C ALA A 155 12.87 -0.80 22.89
N GLY A 156 13.03 -1.10 21.60
CA GLY A 156 13.10 -0.13 20.50
C GLY A 156 11.77 0.57 20.16
N MET A 157 10.64 0.07 20.64
CA MET A 157 9.34 0.70 20.42
C MET A 157 9.13 1.91 21.33
N MET A 158 8.25 2.83 20.91
CA MET A 158 7.80 3.92 21.79
C MET A 158 7.15 3.36 23.06
N THR A 159 7.38 4.01 24.19
CA THR A 159 6.87 3.57 25.51
C THR A 159 5.35 3.35 25.51
N THR A 160 4.59 4.24 24.89
CA THR A 160 3.13 4.11 24.78
C THR A 160 2.72 2.86 23.99
N TRP A 161 3.49 2.47 22.93
CA TRP A 161 3.22 1.27 22.15
C TRP A 161 3.41 0.00 23.00
N ARG A 162 4.54 -0.10 23.70
CA ARG A 162 4.79 -1.20 24.65
C ARG A 162 3.68 -1.33 25.70
N GLN A 163 3.25 -0.17 26.26
CA GLN A 163 2.16 -0.13 27.23
C GLN A 163 0.82 -0.60 26.63
N ASN A 164 0.52 -0.20 25.39
CA ASN A 164 -0.71 -0.59 24.70
C ASN A 164 -0.72 -2.10 24.37
N ILE A 165 0.41 -2.67 23.94
CA ILE A 165 0.57 -4.11 23.71
C ILE A 165 0.24 -4.88 25.01
N ARG A 166 0.92 -4.51 26.11
CA ARG A 166 0.71 -5.16 27.42
C ARG A 166 -0.71 -4.94 27.95
N SER A 167 -1.27 -3.76 27.75
CA SER A 167 -2.63 -3.43 28.18
C SER A 167 -3.68 -4.23 27.41
N GLY A 168 -3.52 -4.41 26.08
CA GLY A 168 -4.41 -5.23 25.27
C GLY A 168 -4.47 -6.67 25.83
N ALA A 169 -3.31 -7.29 26.02
CA ALA A 169 -3.22 -8.65 26.56
C ALA A 169 -3.86 -8.76 27.96
N ARG A 170 -3.58 -7.82 28.87
CA ARG A 170 -4.19 -7.82 30.21
C ARG A 170 -5.70 -7.61 30.20
N LYS A 171 -6.25 -6.97 29.18
CA LYS A 171 -7.70 -6.76 28.99
C LYS A 171 -8.39 -7.92 28.27
N GLY A 172 -7.69 -9.05 28.09
CA GLY A 172 -8.26 -10.25 27.49
C GLY A 172 -8.26 -10.25 25.95
N VAL A 173 -7.47 -9.38 25.29
CA VAL A 173 -7.25 -9.51 23.86
C VAL A 173 -6.24 -10.62 23.61
N THR A 174 -6.63 -11.59 22.79
CA THR A 174 -5.76 -12.69 22.31
C THR A 174 -5.58 -12.59 20.80
N VAL A 175 -4.46 -13.13 20.30
CA VAL A 175 -4.20 -13.16 18.85
C VAL A 175 -3.95 -14.60 18.42
N ARG A 176 -4.60 -15.00 17.33
CA ARG A 176 -4.40 -16.31 16.73
C ARG A 176 -4.26 -16.24 15.21
N VAL A 177 -3.74 -17.29 14.61
CA VAL A 177 -3.79 -17.48 13.16
C VAL A 177 -5.21 -17.91 12.78
N GLY A 178 -5.75 -17.27 11.77
CA GLY A 178 -7.07 -17.55 11.22
C GLY A 178 -7.04 -18.73 10.26
N ALA A 179 -8.17 -19.44 10.20
CA ALA A 179 -8.36 -20.56 9.28
C ALA A 179 -9.83 -20.64 8.82
N GLY A 180 -10.01 -21.01 7.55
CA GLY A 180 -11.33 -21.24 6.98
C GLY A 180 -12.15 -19.99 6.68
N GLU A 181 -13.37 -20.23 6.21
CA GLU A 181 -14.23 -19.19 5.65
C GLU A 181 -14.77 -18.21 6.71
N ALA A 182 -15.08 -18.71 7.91
CA ALA A 182 -15.62 -17.86 8.99
C ALA A 182 -14.61 -16.77 9.42
N ASP A 183 -13.31 -17.10 9.47
CA ASP A 183 -12.26 -16.14 9.80
C ASP A 183 -12.02 -15.15 8.67
N LEU A 184 -12.12 -15.60 7.43
CA LEU A 184 -12.09 -14.72 6.26
C LEU A 184 -13.29 -13.75 6.24
N ASP A 185 -14.48 -14.20 6.63
CA ASP A 185 -15.66 -13.36 6.76
C ASP A 185 -15.48 -12.27 7.83
N ALA A 186 -14.95 -12.67 9.00
CA ALA A 186 -14.64 -11.74 10.07
C ALA A 186 -13.60 -10.68 9.65
N PHE A 187 -12.51 -11.09 9.00
CA PHE A 187 -11.52 -10.20 8.42
C PHE A 187 -12.14 -9.25 7.39
N TYR A 188 -12.93 -9.78 6.44
CA TYR A 188 -13.51 -8.98 5.37
C TYR A 188 -14.51 -7.94 5.90
N ARG A 189 -15.33 -8.30 6.89
CA ARG A 189 -16.20 -7.36 7.60
C ARG A 189 -15.42 -6.21 8.20
N LEU A 190 -14.35 -6.50 8.97
CA LEU A 190 -13.51 -5.48 9.60
C LEU A 190 -12.76 -4.62 8.58
N LEU A 191 -12.33 -5.22 7.47
CA LEU A 191 -11.66 -4.51 6.40
C LEU A 191 -12.60 -3.53 5.69
N LYS A 192 -13.86 -3.93 5.43
CA LYS A 192 -14.89 -3.05 4.88
C LYS A 192 -15.20 -1.89 5.81
N GLU A 193 -15.41 -2.16 7.09
CA GLU A 193 -15.66 -1.14 8.11
C GLU A 193 -14.50 -0.12 8.18
N THR A 194 -13.26 -0.61 8.08
CA THR A 194 -12.07 0.23 8.05
C THR A 194 -11.99 1.03 6.75
N GLY A 195 -12.26 0.41 5.60
CA GLY A 195 -12.26 1.06 4.29
C GLY A 195 -13.27 2.19 4.18
N GLU A 196 -14.47 2.00 4.72
CA GLU A 196 -15.53 3.03 4.78
C GLU A 196 -15.11 4.22 5.67
N ARG A 197 -14.54 3.92 6.86
CA ARG A 197 -14.06 4.93 7.82
C ARG A 197 -12.88 5.74 7.27
N ASP A 198 -11.89 5.05 6.69
CA ASP A 198 -10.61 5.62 6.30
C ASP A 198 -10.55 5.93 4.78
N LYS A 199 -11.66 5.69 4.05
CA LYS A 199 -11.91 6.03 2.64
C LYS A 199 -10.92 5.42 1.66
N PHE A 200 -10.59 4.14 1.83
CA PHE A 200 -9.84 3.38 0.84
C PHE A 200 -10.68 2.27 0.19
N TYR A 201 -10.28 1.86 -1.00
CA TYR A 201 -10.95 0.81 -1.75
C TYR A 201 -10.66 -0.56 -1.16
N VAL A 202 -11.72 -1.35 -0.94
CA VAL A 202 -11.65 -2.75 -0.51
C VAL A 202 -12.03 -3.63 -1.70
N TYR A 203 -11.14 -4.53 -2.05
CA TYR A 203 -11.36 -5.49 -3.14
C TYR A 203 -12.45 -6.52 -2.79
N PRO A 204 -13.02 -7.24 -3.78
CA PRO A 204 -13.94 -8.35 -3.51
C PRO A 204 -13.33 -9.42 -2.60
N LYS A 205 -14.16 -10.07 -1.77
CA LYS A 205 -13.70 -11.08 -0.79
C LYS A 205 -12.93 -12.23 -1.45
N ASP A 206 -13.35 -12.63 -2.65
CA ASP A 206 -12.73 -13.73 -3.39
C ASP A 206 -11.24 -13.48 -3.67
N LEU A 207 -10.83 -12.22 -3.93
CA LEU A 207 -9.42 -11.89 -4.08
C LEU A 207 -8.60 -12.27 -2.85
N TYR A 208 -9.10 -11.96 -1.66
CA TYR A 208 -8.38 -12.29 -0.40
C TYR A 208 -8.37 -13.80 -0.15
N ARG A 209 -9.46 -14.50 -0.49
CA ARG A 209 -9.53 -15.97 -0.42
C ARG A 209 -8.48 -16.60 -1.33
N ASP A 210 -8.42 -16.17 -2.57
CA ASP A 210 -7.49 -16.68 -3.57
C ASP A 210 -6.04 -16.37 -3.18
N MET A 211 -5.76 -15.18 -2.65
CA MET A 211 -4.44 -14.85 -2.13
C MET A 211 -4.02 -15.78 -0.99
N LEU A 212 -4.88 -15.98 0.00
CA LEU A 212 -4.57 -16.89 1.14
C LEU A 212 -4.38 -18.34 0.67
N ALA A 213 -5.13 -18.80 -0.33
CA ALA A 213 -4.99 -20.13 -0.89
C ALA A 213 -3.68 -20.29 -1.71
N HIS A 214 -3.37 -19.34 -2.58
CA HIS A 214 -2.18 -19.40 -3.43
C HIS A 214 -0.88 -19.24 -2.65
N TYR A 215 -0.92 -18.51 -1.53
CA TYR A 215 0.23 -18.28 -0.66
C TYR A 215 0.12 -19.07 0.66
N SER A 216 -0.53 -20.23 0.63
CA SER A 216 -0.60 -21.11 1.80
C SER A 216 0.76 -21.70 2.16
N ALA A 217 0.90 -22.24 3.36
CA ALA A 217 2.12 -22.95 3.81
C ALA A 217 2.47 -24.12 2.88
N GLU A 218 1.46 -24.85 2.38
CA GLU A 218 1.63 -25.94 1.42
C GLU A 218 2.16 -25.46 0.07
N SER A 219 1.60 -24.34 -0.44
CA SER A 219 2.09 -23.71 -1.68
C SER A 219 3.52 -23.20 -1.52
N ALA A 220 3.84 -22.58 -0.39
CA ALA A 220 5.20 -22.12 -0.11
C ALA A 220 6.21 -23.29 -0.08
N ALA A 221 5.85 -24.39 0.56
CA ALA A 221 6.70 -25.60 0.62
C ALA A 221 6.86 -26.25 -0.75
N ARG A 222 5.80 -26.29 -1.57
CA ARG A 222 5.81 -26.94 -2.90
C ARG A 222 6.50 -26.08 -3.94
N ASP A 223 6.18 -24.78 -4.01
CA ASP A 223 6.51 -23.89 -5.11
C ASP A 223 7.55 -22.82 -4.76
N GLY A 224 8.05 -22.79 -3.52
CA GLY A 224 8.99 -21.75 -3.06
C GLY A 224 8.39 -20.33 -3.04
N THR A 225 7.07 -20.21 -3.12
CA THR A 225 6.38 -18.91 -3.10
C THR A 225 6.35 -18.30 -1.69
N ALA A 226 5.81 -17.09 -1.55
CA ALA A 226 5.59 -16.48 -0.25
C ALA A 226 4.63 -17.33 0.59
N GLN A 227 4.81 -17.30 1.91
CA GLN A 227 3.80 -17.78 2.85
C GLN A 227 2.99 -16.61 3.39
N MET A 228 1.66 -16.69 3.26
CA MET A 228 0.73 -15.70 3.79
C MET A 228 -0.05 -16.27 4.98
N ALA A 229 -0.34 -15.41 5.95
CA ALA A 229 -1.21 -15.74 7.08
C ALA A 229 -2.21 -14.61 7.33
N LEU A 230 -3.38 -15.01 7.84
CA LEU A 230 -4.37 -14.13 8.42
C LEU A 230 -4.24 -14.21 9.94
N LEU A 231 -3.96 -13.10 10.63
CA LEU A 231 -3.95 -13.01 12.08
C LEU A 231 -5.19 -12.26 12.55
N LEU A 232 -5.80 -12.76 13.62
CA LEU A 232 -7.03 -12.25 14.20
C LEU A 232 -6.81 -11.91 15.68
N ALA A 233 -7.16 -10.69 16.06
CA ALA A 233 -7.24 -10.30 17.46
C ALA A 233 -8.69 -10.42 17.95
N GLU A 234 -8.88 -11.14 19.05
CA GLU A 234 -10.17 -11.49 19.63
C GLU A 234 -10.31 -10.97 21.05
N SER A 235 -11.53 -10.68 21.44
CA SER A 235 -11.91 -10.39 22.82
C SER A 235 -13.32 -10.90 23.06
N ALA A 236 -13.53 -11.61 24.17
CA ALA A 236 -14.83 -12.20 24.53
C ALA A 236 -15.50 -13.03 23.41
N GLY A 237 -14.70 -13.76 22.62
CA GLY A 237 -15.16 -14.59 21.50
C GLY A 237 -15.48 -13.82 20.20
N GLU A 238 -15.27 -12.51 20.16
CA GLU A 238 -15.48 -11.71 18.95
C GLU A 238 -14.14 -11.28 18.32
N VAL A 239 -14.02 -11.41 16.98
CA VAL A 239 -12.89 -10.88 16.22
C VAL A 239 -13.04 -9.37 16.06
N ILE A 240 -12.12 -8.61 16.66
CA ILE A 240 -12.17 -7.15 16.76
C ILE A 240 -11.09 -6.41 15.97
N ALA A 241 -10.04 -7.13 15.53
CA ALA A 241 -9.07 -6.64 14.55
C ALA A 241 -8.47 -7.82 13.79
N ALA A 242 -8.03 -7.59 12.56
CA ALA A 242 -7.45 -8.63 11.73
C ALA A 242 -6.38 -8.04 10.78
N SER A 243 -5.40 -8.86 10.40
CA SER A 243 -4.34 -8.45 9.47
C SER A 243 -3.89 -9.63 8.62
N THR A 244 -3.69 -9.41 7.31
CA THR A 244 -2.99 -10.34 6.44
C THR A 244 -1.54 -9.93 6.31
N ILE A 245 -0.65 -10.89 6.46
CA ILE A 245 0.80 -10.72 6.36
C ILE A 245 1.38 -11.77 5.41
N ALA A 246 2.52 -11.47 4.82
CA ALA A 246 3.23 -12.42 3.96
C ALA A 246 4.73 -12.42 4.27
N VAL A 247 5.39 -13.57 4.11
CA VAL A 247 6.84 -13.75 4.21
C VAL A 247 7.38 -14.37 2.93
N LEU A 248 8.46 -13.82 2.40
CA LEU A 248 9.20 -14.36 1.27
C LEU A 248 10.70 -14.10 1.49
N GLY A 249 11.48 -15.15 1.66
CA GLY A 249 12.89 -15.02 2.03
C GLY A 249 13.06 -14.18 3.30
N ALA A 250 13.96 -13.22 3.30
CA ALA A 250 14.23 -12.35 4.44
C ALA A 250 13.19 -11.22 4.65
N TRP A 251 12.19 -11.10 3.78
CA TRP A 251 11.23 -10.01 3.83
C TRP A 251 9.82 -10.45 4.23
N ALA A 252 9.18 -9.62 5.04
CA ALA A 252 7.76 -9.72 5.36
C ALA A 252 7.02 -8.43 5.03
N TRP A 253 5.74 -8.54 4.71
CA TRP A 253 4.85 -7.42 4.40
C TRP A 253 3.56 -7.49 5.19
N ASN A 254 3.15 -6.35 5.77
CA ASN A 254 1.80 -6.16 6.25
C ASN A 254 0.92 -5.73 5.06
N LEU A 255 -0.01 -6.59 4.66
CA LEU A 255 -0.74 -6.37 3.40
C LEU A 255 -2.03 -5.60 3.61
N HIS A 256 -2.93 -6.13 4.43
CA HIS A 256 -4.24 -5.55 4.69
C HIS A 256 -4.56 -5.69 6.18
N SER A 257 -5.11 -4.64 6.77
CA SER A 257 -5.52 -4.64 8.17
C SER A 257 -6.87 -3.98 8.33
N GLY A 258 -7.72 -4.56 9.14
CA GLY A 258 -9.03 -4.04 9.51
C GLY A 258 -9.25 -4.09 11.01
N SER A 259 -10.03 -3.16 11.54
CA SER A 259 -10.39 -3.15 12.96
C SER A 259 -11.76 -2.53 13.19
N SER A 260 -12.45 -3.03 14.21
CA SER A 260 -13.75 -2.53 14.63
C SER A 260 -13.69 -1.06 15.03
N GLY A 261 -14.67 -0.28 14.57
CA GLY A 261 -14.88 1.11 14.94
C GLY A 261 -15.62 1.29 16.28
N GLN A 262 -16.15 0.21 16.85
CA GLN A 262 -16.91 0.26 18.11
C GLN A 262 -16.06 0.84 19.26
N PRO A 263 -16.59 1.82 20.04
CA PRO A 263 -15.85 2.46 21.10
C PRO A 263 -15.32 1.50 22.18
N ALA A 264 -16.07 0.43 22.48
CA ALA A 264 -15.67 -0.61 23.44
C ALA A 264 -14.41 -1.34 22.94
N HIS A 265 -14.38 -1.77 21.67
CA HIS A 265 -13.26 -2.47 21.06
C HIS A 265 -12.04 -1.55 20.93
N ARG A 266 -12.23 -0.30 20.55
CA ARG A 266 -11.13 0.69 20.45
C ARG A 266 -10.43 0.96 21.78
N LYS A 267 -11.15 0.88 22.92
CA LYS A 267 -10.58 1.01 24.28
C LYS A 267 -9.65 -0.15 24.64
N LEU A 268 -9.81 -1.31 24.01
CA LEU A 268 -8.92 -2.47 24.16
C LEU A 268 -7.61 -2.32 23.40
N ARG A 269 -7.55 -1.41 22.42
CA ARG A 269 -6.38 -1.14 21.58
C ARG A 269 -5.81 -2.38 20.85
N PRO A 270 -6.67 -3.22 20.20
CA PRO A 270 -6.29 -4.52 19.69
C PRO A 270 -5.19 -4.45 18.63
N ASN A 271 -5.13 -3.38 17.83
CA ASN A 271 -4.16 -3.24 16.75
C ASN A 271 -2.70 -3.24 17.23
N TYR A 272 -2.42 -2.81 18.47
CA TYR A 272 -1.04 -2.81 18.98
C TYR A 272 -0.55 -4.23 19.25
N LEU A 273 -1.38 -5.05 19.92
CA LEU A 273 -1.05 -6.45 20.17
C LEU A 273 -1.05 -7.25 18.87
N LEU A 274 -2.05 -7.05 18.00
CA LEU A 274 -2.13 -7.71 16.70
C LEU A 274 -0.87 -7.48 15.87
N GLN A 275 -0.42 -6.24 15.74
CA GLN A 275 0.76 -5.93 14.93
C GLN A 275 2.05 -6.47 15.56
N TRP A 276 2.15 -6.49 16.89
CA TRP A 276 3.26 -7.14 17.56
C TRP A 276 3.30 -8.66 17.26
N GLU A 277 2.17 -9.34 17.34
CA GLU A 277 2.07 -10.77 17.02
C GLU A 277 2.30 -11.03 15.51
N CYS A 278 1.91 -10.12 14.63
CA CYS A 278 2.28 -10.17 13.21
C CYS A 278 3.81 -10.14 13.02
N MET A 279 4.51 -9.24 13.70
CA MET A 279 5.98 -9.16 13.64
C MET A 279 6.64 -10.43 14.18
N ARG A 280 6.14 -10.96 15.29
CA ARG A 280 6.62 -12.23 15.90
C ARG A 280 6.42 -13.41 14.96
N TRP A 281 5.23 -13.51 14.38
CA TRP A 281 4.92 -14.56 13.41
C TRP A 281 5.87 -14.49 12.21
N CYS A 282 6.06 -13.30 11.63
CA CYS A 282 6.98 -13.12 10.50
C CYS A 282 8.43 -13.49 10.85
N LYS A 283 8.91 -13.07 12.04
CA LYS A 283 10.24 -13.41 12.54
C LYS A 283 10.39 -14.94 12.70
N ALA A 284 9.40 -15.61 13.27
CA ALA A 284 9.40 -17.08 13.45
C ALA A 284 9.41 -17.83 12.11
N HIS A 285 8.96 -17.19 11.01
CA HIS A 285 8.99 -17.71 9.64
C HIS A 285 10.18 -17.21 8.81
N GLY A 286 11.25 -16.74 9.48
CA GLY A 286 12.52 -16.41 8.85
C GLY A 286 12.67 -15.00 8.29
N ALA A 287 11.69 -14.12 8.49
CA ALA A 287 11.81 -12.73 8.05
C ALA A 287 12.81 -11.95 8.92
N GLU A 288 13.69 -11.21 8.27
CA GLU A 288 14.63 -10.27 8.88
C GLU A 288 14.14 -8.83 8.81
N HIS A 289 13.22 -8.54 7.88
CA HIS A 289 12.66 -7.21 7.62
C HIS A 289 11.14 -7.26 7.56
N TYR A 290 10.49 -6.32 8.26
CA TYR A 290 9.02 -6.17 8.24
C TYR A 290 8.66 -4.86 7.55
N ASP A 291 8.15 -4.94 6.34
CA ASP A 291 7.67 -3.82 5.55
C ASP A 291 6.19 -3.53 5.91
N TRP A 292 5.98 -2.43 6.61
CA TRP A 292 4.66 -1.89 6.93
C TRP A 292 3.94 -1.30 5.72
N ARG A 293 4.58 -1.34 4.57
CA ARG A 293 4.13 -0.70 3.33
C ARG A 293 4.04 0.82 3.46
N THR A 294 3.21 1.39 2.66
CA THR A 294 3.07 2.80 2.34
C THR A 294 3.03 3.73 3.56
N ILE A 295 3.86 4.77 3.49
CA ILE A 295 3.80 5.98 4.30
C ILE A 295 3.82 7.19 3.34
N PRO A 296 3.41 8.40 3.79
CA PRO A 296 3.53 9.59 2.93
C PRO A 296 4.99 9.91 2.61
N ASP A 297 5.23 10.49 1.43
CA ASP A 297 6.58 10.94 1.05
C ASP A 297 7.05 12.15 1.89
N ILE A 298 6.10 13.00 2.33
CA ILE A 298 6.32 14.14 3.23
C ILE A 298 5.77 13.75 4.60
N LEU A 299 6.66 13.65 5.59
CA LEU A 299 6.35 13.19 6.95
C LEU A 299 5.99 14.36 7.87
N GLU A 300 4.98 15.14 7.50
CA GLU A 300 4.51 16.32 8.23
C GLU A 300 3.05 16.17 8.64
N PRO A 301 2.65 16.75 9.79
CA PRO A 301 1.25 16.79 10.19
C PRO A 301 0.36 17.43 9.12
N GLY A 302 -0.83 16.86 8.91
CA GLY A 302 -1.78 17.32 7.90
C GLY A 302 -1.64 16.65 6.53
N GLN A 303 -0.58 15.90 6.27
CA GLN A 303 -0.46 15.08 5.06
C GLN A 303 -1.41 13.88 5.13
N GLU A 304 -1.90 13.47 3.95
CA GLU A 304 -2.64 12.22 3.81
C GLU A 304 -1.78 11.05 4.30
N LEU A 305 -2.34 10.11 5.06
CA LEU A 305 -1.65 8.98 5.70
C LEU A 305 -0.67 9.34 6.83
N TYR A 306 -0.56 10.60 7.27
CA TYR A 306 0.34 10.95 8.37
C TYR A 306 0.02 10.17 9.65
N GLY A 307 -1.26 10.00 10.00
CA GLY A 307 -1.68 9.20 11.17
C GLY A 307 -1.29 7.72 11.04
N VAL A 308 -1.27 7.19 9.82
CA VAL A 308 -0.80 5.82 9.54
C VAL A 308 0.72 5.72 9.76
N TYR A 309 1.48 6.71 9.32
CA TYR A 309 2.91 6.81 9.60
C TYR A 309 3.19 6.90 11.11
N GLU A 310 2.48 7.77 11.83
CA GLU A 310 2.60 7.91 13.29
C GLU A 310 2.38 6.56 14.01
N PHE A 311 1.38 5.79 13.58
CA PHE A 311 1.13 4.46 14.13
C PHE A 311 2.29 3.49 13.84
N LYS A 312 2.76 3.43 12.60
CA LYS A 312 3.82 2.50 12.18
C LYS A 312 5.15 2.80 12.85
N ARG A 313 5.55 4.09 12.93
CA ARG A 313 6.84 4.49 13.49
C ARG A 313 7.01 4.11 14.96
N GLY A 314 5.90 4.03 15.67
CA GLY A 314 5.93 3.68 17.09
C GLY A 314 6.39 2.25 17.39
N PHE A 315 6.37 1.37 16.39
CA PHE A 315 6.92 0.01 16.50
C PHE A 315 8.44 -0.08 16.25
N GLY A 316 9.11 1.06 16.04
CA GLY A 316 10.52 1.10 15.67
C GLY A 316 10.72 0.88 14.17
N GLY A 317 11.91 1.20 13.69
CA GLY A 317 12.26 1.06 12.28
C GLY A 317 12.70 2.36 11.63
N ALA A 318 12.74 2.37 10.30
CA ALA A 318 13.18 3.48 9.49
C ALA A 318 12.39 3.63 8.19
N VAL A 319 12.49 4.80 7.57
CA VAL A 319 11.96 5.04 6.24
C VAL A 319 12.83 4.32 5.20
N ARG A 320 12.20 3.53 4.34
CA ARG A 320 12.81 3.01 3.12
C ARG A 320 12.14 3.65 1.91
N ARG A 321 12.93 4.28 1.06
CA ARG A 321 12.44 4.84 -0.21
C ARG A 321 13.01 4.07 -1.37
N VAL A 322 12.16 3.78 -2.35
CA VAL A 322 12.60 3.15 -3.61
C VAL A 322 12.70 4.19 -4.71
N MET A 323 13.48 3.88 -5.74
CA MET A 323 13.69 4.75 -6.90
C MET A 323 12.36 5.11 -7.60
N PRO A 324 12.35 6.22 -8.37
CA PRO A 324 11.15 6.65 -9.09
C PRO A 324 10.63 5.62 -10.11
N THR A 325 9.32 5.68 -10.37
CA THR A 325 8.66 5.00 -11.47
C THR A 325 9.29 5.40 -12.80
N MET A 326 9.50 4.44 -13.69
CA MET A 326 10.07 4.68 -15.01
C MET A 326 9.24 3.97 -16.10
N ASP A 327 9.16 4.61 -17.26
CA ASP A 327 8.48 4.10 -18.44
C ASP A 327 9.46 3.83 -19.58
N LEU A 328 9.28 2.70 -20.28
CA LEU A 328 9.95 2.38 -21.54
C LEU A 328 8.94 2.46 -22.69
N PRO A 329 8.96 3.51 -23.52
CA PRO A 329 8.09 3.62 -24.69
C PRO A 329 8.38 2.49 -25.69
N LEU A 330 7.35 1.74 -26.07
CA LEU A 330 7.42 0.70 -27.11
C LEU A 330 6.90 1.22 -28.46
N ARG A 331 5.83 2.04 -28.41
CA ARG A 331 5.20 2.72 -29.56
C ARG A 331 5.12 4.22 -29.27
N PRO A 332 6.15 5.01 -29.61
CA PRO A 332 6.22 6.44 -29.28
C PRO A 332 5.01 7.25 -29.73
N ALA A 333 4.46 6.93 -30.90
CA ALA A 333 3.27 7.60 -31.46
C ALA A 333 2.00 7.44 -30.59
N LEU A 334 1.91 6.38 -29.78
CA LEU A 334 0.82 6.18 -28.81
C LEU A 334 1.21 6.68 -27.43
N TYR A 335 2.46 6.50 -27.03
CA TYR A 335 2.95 6.81 -25.69
C TYR A 335 2.89 8.31 -25.38
N TRP A 336 3.43 9.16 -26.26
CA TRP A 336 3.50 10.60 -26.01
C TRP A 336 2.13 11.28 -25.90
N PRO A 337 1.19 11.07 -26.84
CA PRO A 337 -0.15 11.63 -26.68
C PRO A 337 -0.86 11.14 -25.43
N TYR A 338 -0.74 9.85 -25.11
CA TYR A 338 -1.34 9.28 -23.90
C TYR A 338 -0.80 9.94 -22.63
N THR A 339 0.53 9.99 -22.45
CA THR A 339 1.15 10.55 -21.25
C THR A 339 0.87 12.05 -21.11
N THR A 340 0.87 12.78 -22.20
CA THR A 340 0.48 14.21 -22.22
C THR A 340 -0.97 14.39 -21.77
N ALA A 341 -1.90 13.62 -22.33
CA ALA A 341 -3.32 13.70 -21.95
C ALA A 341 -3.54 13.34 -20.46
N VAL A 342 -2.86 12.30 -19.95
CA VAL A 342 -2.96 11.92 -18.54
C VAL A 342 -2.34 13.00 -17.63
N SER A 343 -1.21 13.59 -18.00
CA SER A 343 -0.57 14.68 -17.25
C SER A 343 -1.45 15.92 -17.19
N LEU A 344 -2.08 16.30 -18.30
CA LEU A 344 -3.04 17.42 -18.36
C LEU A 344 -4.26 17.16 -17.45
N ARG A 345 -4.86 15.97 -17.53
CA ARG A 345 -5.99 15.59 -16.65
C ARG A 345 -5.62 15.67 -15.16
N ARG A 346 -4.42 15.20 -14.78
CA ARG A 346 -3.92 15.31 -13.41
C ARG A 346 -3.66 16.76 -12.99
N GLY A 347 -3.13 17.58 -13.89
CA GLY A 347 -2.95 19.02 -13.66
C GLY A 347 -4.27 19.71 -13.33
N VAL A 348 -5.31 19.46 -14.15
CA VAL A 348 -6.66 19.99 -13.93
C VAL A 348 -7.24 19.53 -12.59
N ARG A 349 -7.14 18.23 -12.27
CA ARG A 349 -7.64 17.70 -10.97
C ARG A 349 -6.91 18.32 -9.78
N ARG A 350 -5.58 18.47 -9.83
CA ARG A 350 -4.78 19.15 -8.78
C ARG A 350 -5.20 20.60 -8.60
N TRP A 351 -5.41 21.31 -9.70
CA TRP A 351 -5.87 22.70 -9.69
C TRP A 351 -7.29 22.84 -9.09
N GLN A 352 -8.23 21.95 -9.46
CA GLN A 352 -9.58 21.91 -8.90
C GLN A 352 -9.56 21.61 -7.39
N ARG A 353 -8.73 20.65 -6.96
CA ARG A 353 -8.56 20.30 -5.52
C ARG A 353 -8.02 21.51 -4.74
N ARG A 354 -6.96 22.16 -5.21
CA ARG A 354 -6.40 23.36 -4.57
C ARG A 354 -7.43 24.50 -4.45
N ARG A 355 -8.22 24.73 -5.51
CA ARG A 355 -9.31 25.72 -5.46
C ARG A 355 -10.39 25.38 -4.44
N PHE A 356 -10.74 24.11 -4.34
CA PHE A 356 -11.74 23.64 -3.38
C PHE A 356 -11.21 23.75 -1.94
N GLU A 357 -9.96 23.40 -1.69
CA GLU A 357 -9.30 23.53 -0.39
C GLU A 357 -9.16 25.00 0.03
N ALA A 358 -8.78 25.89 -0.88
CA ALA A 358 -8.72 27.33 -0.63
C ALA A 358 -10.10 27.89 -0.24
N ARG A 359 -11.15 27.55 -1.01
CA ARG A 359 -12.53 27.98 -0.66
C ARG A 359 -13.00 27.47 0.70
N ARG A 360 -12.62 26.24 1.10
CA ARG A 360 -12.92 25.71 2.43
C ARG A 360 -12.14 26.42 3.53
N ALA A 361 -10.89 26.78 3.29
CA ALA A 361 -10.08 27.56 4.21
C ALA A 361 -10.70 28.95 4.44
N ASP A 362 -11.08 29.66 3.36
CA ASP A 362 -11.75 30.97 3.42
C ASP A 362 -13.07 30.88 4.19
N GLN A 363 -13.88 29.83 3.95
CA GLN A 363 -15.14 29.61 4.68
C GLN A 363 -14.92 29.30 6.18
N ARG A 364 -13.85 28.60 6.55
CA ARG A 364 -13.50 28.36 7.96
C ARG A 364 -13.07 29.66 8.62
N GLN A 365 -12.20 30.43 8.02
CA GLN A 365 -11.79 31.74 8.53
C GLN A 365 -12.97 32.71 8.69
N ALA A 366 -13.88 32.75 7.71
CA ALA A 366 -15.08 33.56 7.79
C ALA A 366 -16.02 33.13 8.96
N ARG A 367 -16.16 31.83 9.21
CA ARG A 367 -16.95 31.31 10.33
C ARG A 367 -16.29 31.60 11.68
N GLU A 368 -14.99 31.50 11.79
CA GLU A 368 -14.24 31.85 13.00
C GLU A 368 -14.31 33.36 13.31
N GLN A 369 -14.25 34.22 12.29
CA GLN A 369 -14.42 35.66 12.44
C GLN A 369 -15.85 36.04 12.89
N VAL A 370 -16.87 35.38 12.37
CA VAL A 370 -18.27 35.57 12.82
C VAL A 370 -18.49 35.08 14.25
N SER A 371 -17.81 33.99 14.66
CA SER A 371 -17.87 33.48 16.02
C SER A 371 -17.15 34.34 17.06
N LEU A 372 -16.18 35.14 16.61
CA LEU A 372 -15.38 36.05 17.44
C LEU A 372 -15.94 37.48 17.49
N ALA A 373 -16.97 37.79 16.69
CA ALA A 373 -17.65 39.10 16.74
C ALA A 373 -18.41 39.26 18.08
N PRO A 374 -18.15 40.32 18.86
CA PRO A 374 -18.85 40.53 20.12
C PRO A 374 -20.35 40.69 19.86
N ALA A 375 -21.17 39.96 20.61
CA ALA A 375 -22.61 40.13 20.59
C ALA A 375 -22.95 41.63 20.73
N ALA A 376 -23.64 42.18 19.74
CA ALA A 376 -24.08 43.57 19.79
C ALA A 376 -24.85 43.80 21.09
N ALA A 377 -24.33 44.72 21.90
CA ALA A 377 -24.94 45.07 23.18
C ALA A 377 -26.40 45.50 22.94
N ASP A 378 -27.33 44.80 23.57
CA ASP A 378 -28.72 45.15 23.68
C ASP A 378 -28.80 46.57 24.24
N LYS A 379 -29.30 47.52 23.45
CA LYS A 379 -29.64 48.86 23.94
C LYS A 379 -30.89 48.72 24.85
N PRO A 380 -30.83 49.19 26.11
CA PRO A 380 -32.02 49.21 26.95
C PRO A 380 -33.05 50.22 26.37
N THR A 381 -34.22 49.75 26.00
CA THR A 381 -35.35 50.57 25.69
C THR A 381 -35.86 51.23 26.98
N ALA A 382 -35.69 52.57 27.01
CA ALA A 382 -36.23 53.41 28.09
C ALA A 382 -37.78 53.37 28.04
N SER A 383 -38.36 52.95 29.16
CA SER A 383 -39.78 53.09 29.45
C SER A 383 -40.10 54.58 29.74
N SER A 384 -41.02 55.18 29.02
CA SER A 384 -41.76 56.35 29.48
C SER A 384 -43.23 55.99 29.55
N GLY A 385 -43.71 55.90 30.79
CA GLY A 385 -45.14 55.71 31.08
C GLY A 385 -45.90 56.99 30.80
N GLN A 386 -47.15 56.82 30.38
CA GLN A 386 -48.25 57.75 30.71
C GLN A 386 -49.60 56.99 30.76
N LEU A 387 -50.33 57.33 31.81
CA LEU A 387 -51.61 56.79 32.27
C LEU A 387 -52.81 57.23 31.40
N ALA A 388 -53.69 56.32 31.15
CA ALA A 388 -55.18 56.30 31.16
C ALA A 388 -56.00 57.52 30.67
N PRO A 389 -57.33 57.45 30.30
CA PRO A 389 -58.32 56.50 30.83
C PRO A 389 -59.33 55.90 29.82
N GLU A 390 -59.95 54.84 30.29
CA GLU A 390 -61.36 54.40 30.26
C GLU A 390 -62.36 54.91 29.20
N ALA A 391 -62.95 53.98 28.43
CA ALA A 391 -64.42 53.90 28.20
C ALA A 391 -64.79 52.58 27.51
N ALA A 392 -65.65 51.81 28.18
CA ALA A 392 -66.45 50.73 27.62
C ALA A 392 -67.80 51.33 27.09
N PRO A 393 -68.80 50.47 26.70
CA PRO A 393 -68.85 49.37 25.77
C PRO A 393 -69.95 49.61 24.72
N THR A 394 -70.10 48.75 23.71
CA THR A 394 -71.44 48.23 23.25
C THR A 394 -71.28 47.56 21.83
N GLN A 395 -71.78 46.45 21.81
CA GLN A 395 -72.52 45.44 21.03
C GLN A 395 -71.67 44.39 20.43
#